data_2c99db839ed38d0a1ac28edb09872dd2
#
_entry.id   2c99db839ed38d0a1ac28edb09872dd2
#
_cell.length_a   1.000
_cell.length_b   1.000
_cell.length_c   1.000
_cell.angle_alpha   90.00
_cell.angle_beta   90.00
_cell.angle_gamma   90.00
#
_symmetry.space_group_name_H-M   'P 1'
#
loop_
_entity.id
_entity.type
_entity.pdbx_description
1 polymer ?
#
loop_
_entity_poly.entity_id
_entity_poly.type
_entity_poly.pdbx_seq_one_letter_code
_entity_poly.pdbx_strand_id
1 'polypeptide(L)'
;MIGCFYNKNSLNDTLILNVSNEKPIKIDQNNNYCLGFDKNNDVCFINIFNFSKYGNFDKNYFLFNDQLNKIIMNVCKVDLSKYVNINNFVIGHIGECEEISGTHLHKCKVNIGNQILDIVCGAENARKDLNVVVATIGAILPSGKRINKGKLLGIESFGMLCSAKELGITNKKFNDQGIIELNSIYPVGSSFNEMF
;
A
#
# COMPACT_ATOMS: atom_id res chain seq x y z
N MET A 1 -3.25 6.71 2.16
CA MET A 1 -2.22 6.58 1.09
C MET A 1 -2.90 6.51 -0.27
N ILE A 2 -2.28 7.07 -1.31
CA ILE A 2 -2.70 6.90 -2.72
C ILE A 2 -1.86 5.79 -3.34
N GLY A 3 -2.49 4.85 -4.04
CA GLY A 3 -1.80 3.88 -4.89
C GLY A 3 -1.53 4.49 -6.26
N CYS A 4 -0.26 4.53 -6.67
CA CYS A 4 0.17 5.07 -7.95
C CYS A 4 0.71 3.94 -8.82
N PHE A 5 0.08 3.72 -9.97
CA PHE A 5 0.42 2.65 -10.91
C PHE A 5 0.68 3.23 -12.29
N TYR A 6 1.81 2.85 -12.88
CA TYR A 6 2.13 3.22 -14.23
C TYR A 6 2.96 2.15 -14.92
N ASN A 7 2.60 1.83 -16.14
CA ASN A 7 3.44 1.06 -17.05
C ASN A 7 3.06 1.45 -18.48
N LYS A 8 4.02 2.00 -19.22
CA LYS A 8 3.77 2.53 -20.56
C LYS A 8 3.13 1.52 -21.51
N ASN A 9 3.55 0.27 -21.42
CA ASN A 9 3.11 -0.77 -22.34
C ASN A 9 1.82 -1.46 -21.84
N SER A 10 1.80 -1.95 -20.61
CA SER A 10 0.69 -2.74 -20.08
C SER A 10 -0.51 -1.91 -19.63
N LEU A 11 -0.31 -0.61 -19.31
CA LEU A 11 -1.36 0.33 -18.94
C LEU A 11 -1.65 1.38 -20.02
N ASN A 12 -1.22 1.12 -21.25
CA ASN A 12 -1.46 1.99 -22.41
C ASN A 12 -1.08 3.47 -22.11
N ASP A 13 0.14 3.67 -21.60
CA ASP A 13 0.69 4.98 -21.22
C ASP A 13 -0.21 5.80 -20.27
N THR A 14 -0.93 5.10 -19.39
CA THR A 14 -1.85 5.71 -18.43
C THR A 14 -1.31 5.63 -17.00
N LEU A 15 -1.19 6.78 -16.31
CA LEU A 15 -1.03 6.81 -14.86
C LEU A 15 -2.39 6.53 -14.22
N ILE A 16 -2.44 5.57 -13.31
CA ILE A 16 -3.63 5.24 -12.52
C ILE A 16 -3.36 5.59 -11.06
N LEU A 17 -4.23 6.42 -10.48
CA LEU A 17 -4.21 6.77 -9.06
C LEU A 17 -5.48 6.23 -8.38
N ASN A 18 -5.28 5.36 -7.39
CA ASN A 18 -6.34 4.89 -6.51
C ASN A 18 -6.34 5.73 -5.22
N VAL A 19 -7.31 6.65 -5.09
CA VAL A 19 -7.38 7.62 -4.00
C VAL A 19 -8.21 7.09 -2.84
N SER A 20 -9.40 6.55 -3.12
CA SER A 20 -10.29 6.00 -2.09
C SER A 20 -10.99 4.71 -2.53
N ASN A 21 -11.68 4.02 -1.60
CA ASN A 21 -12.50 2.85 -1.89
C ASN A 21 -13.96 3.22 -2.20
N GLU A 22 -14.30 4.50 -2.12
CA GLU A 22 -15.67 4.94 -2.37
C GLU A 22 -16.05 4.68 -3.83
N LYS A 23 -17.31 4.29 -4.04
CA LYS A 23 -17.83 4.08 -5.39
C LYS A 23 -18.03 5.42 -6.08
N PRO A 24 -17.44 5.65 -7.24
CA PRO A 24 -17.68 6.88 -7.99
C PRO A 24 -19.14 6.92 -8.49
N ILE A 25 -19.79 8.06 -8.29
CA ILE A 25 -21.14 8.33 -8.82
C ILE A 25 -21.14 9.38 -9.93
N LYS A 26 -20.04 10.11 -10.08
CA LYS A 26 -19.82 11.10 -11.13
C LYS A 26 -18.48 10.89 -11.78
N ILE A 27 -18.44 11.01 -13.10
CA ILE A 27 -17.21 10.92 -13.90
C ILE A 27 -17.03 12.28 -14.62
N ASP A 28 -15.79 12.79 -14.58
CA ASP A 28 -15.31 13.89 -15.40
C ASP A 28 -14.18 13.36 -16.28
N GLN A 29 -14.34 13.45 -17.60
CA GLN A 29 -13.41 12.87 -18.56
C GLN A 29 -13.23 13.78 -19.78
N ASN A 30 -11.96 13.83 -20.24
CA ASN A 30 -11.58 14.41 -21.52
C ASN A 30 -10.43 13.60 -22.15
N ASN A 31 -9.78 14.14 -23.19
CA ASN A 31 -8.67 13.47 -23.89
C ASN A 31 -7.38 13.32 -23.04
N ASN A 32 -7.27 14.00 -21.90
CA ASN A 32 -6.08 14.00 -21.06
C ASN A 32 -6.26 13.19 -19.76
N TYR A 33 -7.48 13.09 -19.25
CA TYR A 33 -7.74 12.41 -17.97
C TYR A 33 -9.16 11.85 -17.86
N CYS A 34 -9.33 10.98 -16.87
CA CYS A 34 -10.63 10.54 -16.35
C CYS A 34 -10.60 10.59 -14.82
N LEU A 35 -11.54 11.30 -14.20
CA LEU A 35 -11.72 11.44 -12.76
C LEU A 35 -13.03 10.80 -12.30
N GLY A 36 -13.00 10.11 -11.18
CA GLY A 36 -14.21 9.64 -10.50
C GLY A 36 -14.41 10.35 -9.18
N PHE A 37 -15.65 10.75 -8.89
CA PHE A 37 -16.05 11.43 -7.65
C PHE A 37 -17.14 10.64 -6.93
N ASP A 38 -17.06 10.59 -5.62
CA ASP A 38 -18.09 10.00 -4.76
C ASP A 38 -19.27 10.96 -4.53
N LYS A 39 -20.21 10.54 -3.66
CA LYS A 39 -21.41 11.31 -3.29
C LYS A 39 -21.11 12.65 -2.58
N ASN A 40 -19.92 12.78 -1.99
CA ASN A 40 -19.47 13.99 -1.31
C ASN A 40 -18.67 14.91 -2.25
N ASN A 41 -18.54 14.54 -3.54
CA ASN A 41 -17.69 15.17 -4.53
C ASN A 41 -16.18 15.06 -4.19
N ASP A 42 -15.78 14.03 -3.39
CA ASP A 42 -14.40 13.68 -3.15
C ASP A 42 -13.88 12.76 -4.26
N VAL A 43 -12.59 12.93 -4.61
CA VAL A 43 -11.96 12.15 -5.68
C VAL A 43 -11.76 10.71 -5.24
N CYS A 44 -12.25 9.74 -6.03
CA CYS A 44 -12.06 8.31 -5.84
C CYS A 44 -10.85 7.78 -6.59
N PHE A 45 -10.70 8.18 -7.84
CA PHE A 45 -9.58 7.79 -8.70
C PHE A 45 -9.24 8.88 -9.72
N ILE A 46 -8.03 8.82 -10.25
CA ILE A 46 -7.55 9.65 -11.35
C ILE A 46 -6.81 8.76 -12.34
N ASN A 47 -7.17 8.86 -13.62
CA ASN A 47 -6.38 8.30 -14.72
C ASN A 47 -5.86 9.47 -15.57
N ILE A 48 -4.55 9.52 -15.83
CA ILE A 48 -3.95 10.52 -16.74
C ILE A 48 -3.41 9.79 -17.95
N PHE A 49 -3.90 10.17 -19.13
CA PHE A 49 -3.53 9.56 -20.40
C PHE A 49 -2.26 10.17 -21.00
N ASN A 50 -1.54 9.39 -21.80
CA ASN A 50 -0.26 9.78 -22.42
C ASN A 50 0.73 10.32 -21.37
N PHE A 51 0.86 9.59 -20.26
CA PHE A 51 1.57 10.06 -19.08
C PHE A 51 3.09 10.20 -19.31
N SER A 52 3.67 9.46 -20.26
CA SER A 52 5.09 9.57 -20.62
C SER A 52 5.54 10.98 -21.00
N LYS A 53 4.61 11.86 -21.44
CA LYS A 53 4.91 13.28 -21.74
C LYS A 53 5.29 14.13 -20.51
N TYR A 54 5.03 13.63 -19.30
CA TYR A 54 5.31 14.35 -18.05
C TYR A 54 6.60 13.93 -17.37
N GLY A 55 7.31 12.92 -17.90
CA GLY A 55 8.59 12.45 -17.38
C GLY A 55 8.83 10.97 -17.64
N ASN A 56 10.00 10.51 -17.19
CA ASN A 56 10.34 9.09 -17.22
C ASN A 56 10.01 8.47 -15.85
N PHE A 57 9.21 7.40 -15.85
CA PHE A 57 8.78 6.67 -14.67
C PHE A 57 9.08 5.18 -14.89
N ASP A 58 10.14 4.70 -14.24
CA ASP A 58 10.69 3.36 -14.49
C ASP A 58 10.05 2.27 -13.61
N LYS A 59 9.30 2.66 -12.55
CA LYS A 59 8.65 1.74 -11.64
C LYS A 59 7.16 1.59 -11.95
N ASN A 60 6.65 0.38 -11.85
CA ASN A 60 5.24 0.09 -12.07
C ASN A 60 4.32 0.52 -10.92
N TYR A 61 4.90 0.68 -9.72
CA TYR A 61 4.23 1.11 -8.51
C TYR A 61 5.16 2.04 -7.72
N PHE A 62 4.63 3.16 -7.22
CA PHE A 62 5.43 4.17 -6.52
C PHE A 62 4.61 5.01 -5.55
N LEU A 63 5.32 5.71 -4.66
CA LEU A 63 4.71 6.57 -3.66
C LEU A 63 4.24 7.89 -4.30
N PHE A 64 3.06 8.34 -3.90
CA PHE A 64 2.54 9.65 -4.29
C PHE A 64 3.39 10.77 -3.68
N ASN A 65 3.89 11.68 -4.52
CA ASN A 65 4.85 12.72 -4.14
C ASN A 65 4.47 14.09 -4.71
N ASP A 66 5.24 15.13 -4.34
CA ASP A 66 5.01 16.51 -4.78
C ASP A 66 5.05 16.67 -6.31
N GLN A 67 5.92 15.94 -7.01
CA GLN A 67 6.00 16.00 -8.47
C GLN A 67 4.67 15.53 -9.10
N LEU A 68 4.13 14.42 -8.63
CA LEU A 68 2.85 13.90 -9.10
C LEU A 68 1.70 14.86 -8.77
N ASN A 69 1.68 15.42 -7.55
CA ASN A 69 0.65 16.40 -7.18
C ASN A 69 0.67 17.61 -8.10
N LYS A 70 1.86 18.15 -8.43
CA LYS A 70 1.99 19.27 -9.40
C LYS A 70 1.46 18.90 -10.78
N ILE A 71 1.74 17.71 -11.28
CA ILE A 71 1.23 17.23 -12.57
C ILE A 71 -0.31 17.17 -12.53
N ILE A 72 -0.88 16.58 -11.47
CA ILE A 72 -2.34 16.44 -11.29
C ILE A 72 -3.01 17.81 -11.18
N MET A 73 -2.46 18.72 -10.39
CA MET A 73 -2.98 20.11 -10.32
C MET A 73 -2.97 20.81 -11.68
N ASN A 74 -1.93 20.62 -12.47
CA ASN A 74 -1.84 21.23 -13.80
C ASN A 74 -2.85 20.63 -14.79
N VAL A 75 -3.01 19.30 -14.78
CA VAL A 75 -3.84 18.56 -15.75
C VAL A 75 -5.31 18.54 -15.36
N CYS A 76 -5.62 18.21 -14.11
CA CYS A 76 -6.95 17.90 -13.61
C CYS A 76 -7.53 19.00 -12.71
N LYS A 77 -6.73 19.99 -12.30
CA LYS A 77 -7.11 21.04 -11.33
C LYS A 77 -7.53 20.47 -9.95
N VAL A 78 -6.99 19.33 -9.58
CA VAL A 78 -7.23 18.66 -8.29
C VAL A 78 -5.98 18.76 -7.43
N ASP A 79 -6.12 19.22 -6.18
CA ASP A 79 -5.05 19.23 -5.19
C ASP A 79 -5.15 18.01 -4.26
N LEU A 80 -4.11 17.19 -4.27
CA LEU A 80 -3.95 16.02 -3.41
C LEU A 80 -2.76 16.17 -2.44
N SER A 81 -2.31 17.40 -2.16
CA SER A 81 -1.15 17.70 -1.30
C SER A 81 -1.23 17.00 0.05
N LYS A 82 -2.43 16.86 0.63
CA LYS A 82 -2.67 16.14 1.89
C LYS A 82 -2.25 14.66 1.88
N TYR A 83 -2.01 14.08 0.70
CA TYR A 83 -1.59 12.68 0.54
C TYR A 83 -0.12 12.52 0.17
N VAL A 84 0.62 13.62 -0.01
CA VAL A 84 2.03 13.59 -0.41
C VAL A 84 2.85 12.87 0.67
N ASN A 85 3.69 11.94 0.23
CA ASN A 85 4.60 11.15 1.04
C ASN A 85 3.92 10.32 2.16
N ILE A 86 2.60 10.13 2.11
CA ILE A 86 1.94 9.20 3.03
C ILE A 86 2.29 7.78 2.64
N ASN A 87 3.04 7.09 3.49
CA ASN A 87 3.40 5.68 3.37
C ASN A 87 2.77 4.88 4.52
N ASN A 88 1.94 3.90 4.18
CA ASN A 88 1.29 3.01 5.13
C ASN A 88 2.00 1.66 5.26
N PHE A 89 3.23 1.54 4.76
CA PHE A 89 4.11 0.40 5.00
C PHE A 89 5.14 0.80 6.05
N VAL A 90 5.07 0.14 7.21
CA VAL A 90 5.89 0.47 8.37
C VAL A 90 6.64 -0.76 8.88
N ILE A 91 7.72 -0.54 9.60
CA ILE A 91 8.45 -1.61 10.26
C ILE A 91 7.79 -1.90 11.61
N GLY A 92 7.40 -3.14 11.82
CA GLY A 92 6.81 -3.62 13.06
C GLY A 92 7.66 -4.67 13.75
N HIS A 93 7.43 -4.85 15.04
CA HIS A 93 8.00 -5.92 15.87
C HIS A 93 6.88 -6.79 16.42
N ILE A 94 6.95 -8.09 16.18
CA ILE A 94 5.99 -9.06 16.73
C ILE A 94 6.38 -9.35 18.19
N GLY A 95 5.65 -8.75 19.14
CA GLY A 95 5.86 -8.96 20.57
C GLY A 95 5.20 -10.24 21.10
N GLU A 96 4.06 -10.62 20.51
CA GLU A 96 3.32 -11.84 20.81
C GLU A 96 2.86 -12.50 19.51
N CYS A 97 2.91 -13.84 19.48
CA CYS A 97 2.46 -14.65 18.35
C CYS A 97 1.90 -15.97 18.87
N GLU A 98 0.60 -16.20 18.68
CA GLU A 98 -0.13 -17.36 19.16
C GLU A 98 -0.78 -18.09 17.99
N GLU A 99 -0.63 -19.42 17.92
CA GLU A 99 -1.36 -20.25 16.95
C GLU A 99 -2.86 -20.26 17.26
N ILE A 100 -3.68 -20.12 16.22
CA ILE A 100 -5.13 -20.26 16.34
C ILE A 100 -5.46 -21.75 16.19
N SER A 101 -5.90 -22.38 17.28
CA SER A 101 -6.15 -23.83 17.35
C SER A 101 -6.99 -24.34 16.16
N GLY A 102 -6.55 -25.44 15.57
CA GLY A 102 -7.20 -26.08 14.41
C GLY A 102 -7.01 -25.36 13.09
N THR A 103 -6.08 -24.40 13.00
CA THR A 103 -5.77 -23.66 11.76
C THR A 103 -4.27 -23.50 11.59
N HIS A 104 -3.86 -22.97 10.43
CA HIS A 104 -2.48 -22.54 10.15
C HIS A 104 -2.29 -21.03 10.44
N LEU A 105 -3.25 -20.39 11.09
CA LEU A 105 -3.23 -18.96 11.34
C LEU A 105 -2.62 -18.62 12.70
N HIS A 106 -1.96 -17.48 12.76
CA HIS A 106 -1.38 -16.91 13.96
C HIS A 106 -2.07 -15.59 14.31
N LYS A 107 -2.36 -15.37 15.59
CA LYS A 107 -2.72 -14.06 16.13
C LYS A 107 -1.48 -13.39 16.66
N CYS A 108 -1.10 -12.27 16.04
CA CYS A 108 0.09 -11.51 16.37
C CYS A 108 -0.25 -10.17 16.98
N LYS A 109 0.45 -9.77 18.06
CA LYS A 109 0.50 -8.37 18.51
C LYS A 109 1.77 -7.73 18.00
N VAL A 110 1.61 -6.71 17.17
CA VAL A 110 2.70 -6.09 16.43
C VAL A 110 2.85 -4.64 16.84
N ASN A 111 3.98 -4.32 17.47
CA ASN A 111 4.36 -2.94 17.81
C ASN A 111 4.85 -2.24 16.54
N ILE A 112 4.23 -1.12 16.15
CA ILE A 112 4.62 -0.27 15.02
C ILE A 112 5.17 1.10 15.46
N GLY A 113 5.70 1.16 16.68
CA GLY A 113 6.32 2.36 17.27
C GLY A 113 5.33 3.19 18.07
N ASN A 114 4.25 3.66 17.47
CA ASN A 114 3.25 4.52 18.11
C ASN A 114 2.03 3.76 18.66
N GLN A 115 1.86 2.50 18.29
CA GLN A 115 0.75 1.64 18.75
C GLN A 115 1.06 0.16 18.54
N ILE A 116 0.24 -0.69 19.17
CA ILE A 116 0.27 -2.14 18.97
C ILE A 116 -0.98 -2.53 18.16
N LEU A 117 -0.77 -3.31 17.09
CA LEU A 117 -1.84 -3.81 16.23
C LEU A 117 -2.05 -5.30 16.46
N ASP A 118 -3.31 -5.72 16.56
CA ASP A 118 -3.70 -7.12 16.42
C ASP A 118 -3.77 -7.46 14.92
N ILE A 119 -2.97 -8.43 14.47
CA ILE A 119 -2.92 -8.87 13.07
C ILE A 119 -3.02 -10.39 13.02
N VAL A 120 -3.93 -10.91 12.21
CA VAL A 120 -4.01 -12.34 11.90
C VAL A 120 -3.14 -12.63 10.68
N CYS A 121 -2.20 -13.57 10.83
CA CYS A 121 -1.21 -13.94 9.81
C CYS A 121 -1.27 -15.43 9.50
N GLY A 122 -1.25 -15.79 8.22
CA GLY A 122 -1.21 -17.17 7.75
C GLY A 122 0.18 -17.65 7.31
N ALA A 123 1.22 -16.86 7.53
CA ALA A 123 2.57 -17.25 7.14
C ALA A 123 3.19 -18.20 8.18
N GLU A 124 3.77 -19.30 7.73
CA GLU A 124 4.40 -20.32 8.59
C GLU A 124 5.60 -19.79 9.40
N ASN A 125 6.27 -18.76 8.86
CA ASN A 125 7.41 -18.15 9.54
C ASN A 125 7.04 -17.06 10.55
N ALA A 126 5.75 -16.79 10.77
CA ALA A 126 5.31 -15.84 11.78
C ALA A 126 5.65 -16.35 13.18
N ARG A 127 6.39 -15.56 13.96
CA ARG A 127 6.81 -15.92 15.32
C ARG A 127 7.09 -14.67 16.16
N LYS A 128 7.13 -14.84 17.45
CA LYS A 128 7.54 -13.81 18.40
C LYS A 128 8.98 -13.35 18.13
N ASP A 129 9.28 -12.12 18.51
CA ASP A 129 10.60 -11.47 18.45
C ASP A 129 11.14 -11.26 17.02
N LEU A 130 10.22 -11.14 16.03
CA LEU A 130 10.55 -10.90 14.63
C LEU A 130 10.23 -9.46 14.24
N ASN A 131 11.18 -8.78 13.57
CA ASN A 131 10.91 -7.53 12.88
C ASN A 131 10.38 -7.81 11.47
N VAL A 132 9.31 -7.13 11.09
CA VAL A 132 8.52 -7.42 9.90
C VAL A 132 8.09 -6.14 9.18
N VAL A 133 7.62 -6.29 7.93
CA VAL A 133 6.93 -5.21 7.21
C VAL A 133 5.43 -5.33 7.44
N VAL A 134 4.84 -4.25 7.93
CA VAL A 134 3.40 -4.14 8.20
C VAL A 134 2.75 -3.19 7.21
N ALA A 135 1.78 -3.67 6.44
CA ALA A 135 0.84 -2.84 5.72
C ALA A 135 -0.30 -2.46 6.67
N THR A 136 -0.36 -1.20 7.08
CA THR A 136 -1.42 -0.68 7.95
C THR A 136 -2.71 -0.44 7.17
N ILE A 137 -3.83 -0.20 7.87
CA ILE A 137 -5.10 0.12 7.21
C ILE A 137 -4.93 1.33 6.29
N GLY A 138 -5.44 1.21 5.07
CA GLY A 138 -5.30 2.23 4.02
C GLY A 138 -4.06 2.06 3.13
N ALA A 139 -3.15 1.14 3.42
CA ALA A 139 -2.09 0.75 2.49
C ALA A 139 -2.70 0.17 1.20
N ILE A 140 -2.03 0.43 0.08
CA ILE A 140 -2.40 -0.17 -1.21
C ILE A 140 -1.20 -0.96 -1.69
N LEU A 141 -1.39 -2.25 -1.94
CA LEU A 141 -0.34 -3.14 -2.44
C LEU A 141 -0.04 -2.88 -3.93
N PRO A 142 1.13 -3.30 -4.46
CA PRO A 142 1.41 -3.26 -5.89
C PRO A 142 0.39 -3.98 -6.76
N SER A 143 -0.34 -4.96 -6.22
CA SER A 143 -1.47 -5.63 -6.87
C SER A 143 -2.74 -4.77 -7.01
N GLY A 144 -2.76 -3.57 -6.40
CA GLY A 144 -3.94 -2.69 -6.31
C GLY A 144 -4.86 -2.99 -5.11
N LYS A 145 -4.60 -4.06 -4.36
CA LYS A 145 -5.41 -4.42 -3.18
C LYS A 145 -5.17 -3.40 -2.07
N ARG A 146 -6.26 -2.80 -1.55
CA ARG A 146 -6.22 -1.93 -0.35
C ARG A 146 -6.37 -2.77 0.91
N ILE A 147 -5.57 -2.46 1.92
CA ILE A 147 -5.65 -3.09 3.23
C ILE A 147 -6.73 -2.38 4.04
N ASN A 148 -7.72 -3.15 4.46
CA ASN A 148 -8.83 -2.72 5.30
C ASN A 148 -8.80 -3.47 6.64
N LYS A 149 -9.52 -2.96 7.64
CA LYS A 149 -9.84 -3.75 8.82
C LYS A 149 -10.53 -5.04 8.36
N GLY A 150 -10.02 -6.17 8.79
CA GLY A 150 -10.52 -7.50 8.44
C GLY A 150 -11.01 -8.26 9.68
N LYS A 151 -11.70 -9.39 9.43
CA LYS A 151 -12.07 -10.36 10.45
C LYS A 151 -11.88 -11.76 9.88
N LEU A 152 -10.99 -12.55 10.49
CA LEU A 152 -10.75 -13.94 10.14
C LEU A 152 -11.14 -14.84 11.33
N LEU A 153 -11.97 -15.84 11.08
CA LEU A 153 -12.43 -16.77 12.13
C LEU A 153 -12.97 -16.07 13.40
N GLY A 154 -13.62 -14.93 13.22
CA GLY A 154 -14.12 -14.15 14.35
C GLY A 154 -13.11 -13.20 15.00
N ILE A 155 -11.81 -13.25 14.62
CA ILE A 155 -10.74 -12.44 15.18
C ILE A 155 -10.52 -11.23 14.28
N GLU A 156 -10.49 -10.04 14.87
CA GLU A 156 -10.22 -8.79 14.13
C GLU A 156 -8.73 -8.69 13.76
N SER A 157 -8.46 -8.11 12.57
CA SER A 157 -7.11 -7.86 12.07
C SER A 157 -7.01 -6.42 11.55
N PHE A 158 -6.02 -5.68 12.04
CA PHE A 158 -5.85 -4.24 11.79
C PHE A 158 -4.66 -3.94 10.89
N GLY A 159 -4.37 -4.82 9.96
CA GLY A 159 -3.28 -4.70 9.02
C GLY A 159 -2.92 -6.04 8.40
N MET A 160 -1.76 -6.08 7.73
CA MET A 160 -1.22 -7.28 7.10
C MET A 160 0.29 -7.32 7.28
N LEU A 161 0.83 -8.49 7.63
CA LEU A 161 2.27 -8.76 7.57
C LEU A 161 2.63 -9.12 6.12
N CYS A 162 3.61 -8.46 5.55
CA CYS A 162 3.89 -8.52 4.12
C CYS A 162 5.00 -9.50 3.77
N SER A 163 4.81 -10.24 2.69
CA SER A 163 5.87 -10.98 1.99
C SER A 163 6.55 -10.10 0.92
N ALA A 164 7.76 -10.47 0.51
CA ALA A 164 8.45 -9.80 -0.59
C ALA A 164 7.64 -9.85 -1.89
N LYS A 165 6.97 -10.98 -2.16
CA LYS A 165 6.11 -11.16 -3.33
C LYS A 165 4.93 -10.19 -3.36
N GLU A 166 4.25 -9.98 -2.22
CA GLU A 166 3.13 -9.03 -2.12
C GLU A 166 3.57 -7.59 -2.33
N LEU A 167 4.81 -7.26 -1.94
CA LEU A 167 5.41 -5.94 -2.12
C LEU A 167 6.08 -5.76 -3.50
N GLY A 168 6.03 -6.79 -4.38
CA GLY A 168 6.66 -6.72 -5.70
C GLY A 168 8.18 -6.66 -5.66
N ILE A 169 8.80 -7.06 -4.55
CA ILE A 169 10.26 -7.05 -4.38
C ILE A 169 10.82 -8.35 -4.97
N THR A 170 11.62 -8.20 -6.03
CA THR A 170 12.20 -9.33 -6.78
C THR A 170 13.69 -9.52 -6.52
N ASN A 171 14.34 -8.58 -5.86
CA ASN A 171 15.73 -8.72 -5.47
C ASN A 171 15.86 -9.72 -4.31
N LYS A 172 17.01 -10.41 -4.21
CA LYS A 172 17.29 -11.40 -3.15
C LYS A 172 17.68 -10.77 -1.80
N LYS A 173 17.26 -9.54 -1.53
CA LYS A 173 17.59 -8.83 -0.28
C LYS A 173 16.86 -9.41 0.93
N PHE A 174 15.64 -9.94 0.69
CA PHE A 174 14.78 -10.51 1.71
C PHE A 174 14.52 -11.99 1.42
N ASN A 175 14.02 -12.72 2.43
CA ASN A 175 13.55 -14.09 2.26
C ASN A 175 12.41 -14.15 1.22
N ASP A 176 12.38 -15.22 0.43
CA ASP A 176 11.42 -15.45 -0.66
C ASP A 176 10.15 -16.18 -0.21
N GLN A 177 10.17 -16.77 0.99
CA GLN A 177 9.07 -17.53 1.58
C GLN A 177 8.52 -16.82 2.82
N GLY A 178 7.19 -16.81 2.97
CA GLY A 178 6.52 -16.20 4.13
C GLY A 178 6.59 -14.68 4.19
N ILE A 179 6.42 -14.12 5.39
CA ILE A 179 6.55 -12.68 5.65
C ILE A 179 8.02 -12.27 5.66
N ILE A 180 8.30 -11.00 5.27
CA ILE A 180 9.68 -10.47 5.30
C ILE A 180 10.20 -10.44 6.72
N GLU A 181 11.38 -11.03 6.92
CA GLU A 181 12.14 -10.98 8.16
C GLU A 181 13.19 -9.87 8.07
N LEU A 182 13.09 -8.89 8.96
CA LEU A 182 13.98 -7.75 9.00
C LEU A 182 14.99 -7.87 10.13
N ASN A 183 16.20 -7.38 9.92
CA ASN A 183 17.21 -7.27 10.97
C ASN A 183 17.09 -5.92 11.71
N SER A 184 17.93 -5.70 12.72
CA SER A 184 17.90 -4.52 13.61
C SER A 184 18.28 -3.20 12.96
N ILE A 185 18.77 -3.19 11.72
CA ILE A 185 19.05 -1.93 10.99
C ILE A 185 17.77 -1.18 10.55
N TYR A 186 16.62 -1.87 10.59
CA TYR A 186 15.32 -1.30 10.30
C TYR A 186 14.61 -0.90 11.61
N PRO A 187 14.56 0.40 11.96
CA PRO A 187 13.95 0.82 13.21
C PRO A 187 12.43 0.60 13.22
N VAL A 188 11.91 0.02 14.30
CA VAL A 188 10.47 -0.17 14.51
C VAL A 188 9.76 1.19 14.48
N GLY A 189 8.65 1.26 13.77
CA GLY A 189 7.86 2.48 13.56
C GLY A 189 8.30 3.34 12.37
N SER A 190 9.46 3.06 11.77
CA SER A 190 9.87 3.79 10.57
C SER A 190 9.15 3.29 9.31
N SER A 191 9.11 4.15 8.28
CA SER A 191 8.53 3.78 6.98
C SER A 191 9.40 2.76 6.26
N PHE A 192 8.77 1.76 5.66
CA PHE A 192 9.42 0.81 4.77
C PHE A 192 9.34 1.30 3.32
N ASN A 193 10.49 1.61 2.70
CA ASN A 193 10.57 2.25 1.38
C ASN A 193 11.24 1.38 0.30
N GLU A 194 11.67 0.16 0.61
CA GLU A 194 12.43 -0.70 -0.30
C GLU A 194 11.67 -1.14 -1.56
N MET A 195 10.37 -0.91 -1.60
CA MET A 195 9.48 -1.24 -2.71
C MET A 195 9.24 -0.07 -3.69
N PHE A 196 9.66 1.15 -3.32
CA PHE A 196 9.45 2.37 -4.09
C PHE A 196 10.68 2.84 -4.85
#